data_b002f4093dc8d1a2435dd83df877915c
#
_entry.id   b002f4093dc8d1a2435dd83df877915c
#
_cell.length_a   1.000
_cell.length_b   1.000
_cell.length_c   1.000
_cell.angle_alpha   90.00
_cell.angle_beta   90.00
_cell.angle_gamma   90.00
#
_symmetry.space_group_name_H-M   'P 1'
#
loop_
_entity.id
_entity.type
_entity.pdbx_description
1 polymer ?
#
loop_
_entity_poly.entity_id
_entity_poly.type
_entity_poly.pdbx_seq_one_letter_code
_entity_poly.pdbx_strand_id
1 'polypeptide(L)'
;MTIFRRELRGGAVGFWVWSVIIGGLMAVCVGMYPSMAESMADVSALIAGMGDFSAAFGLDKLEFGSIMGFYGTECGNILGLGGAFYVALTAVGLLAGEEGGHTAEVLLTHPVSRMRICVEKLAALAVLVIGLNVVCFVCGVGAILAIGEDADWGDLLRYHGALLLMQMEVGAVCFGFSAFLRRGGLGLAMGVAALLYFAGLLINLDQGLDWLRFVTPYYYADAARIFAKETMIESMLVGCALGALGIGAGLWWYWRKDIA
;
A
#
# COMPACT_ATOMS: atom_id res chain seq x y z
N MET A 1 -14.15 20.34 10.01
CA MET A 1 -14.67 19.31 9.07
C MET A 1 -14.84 19.79 7.61
N THR A 2 -14.59 21.04 7.31
CA THR A 2 -14.64 21.58 5.94
C THR A 2 -13.45 21.10 5.09
N ILE A 3 -12.23 21.06 5.65
CA ILE A 3 -11.01 20.62 4.99
C ILE A 3 -11.10 19.14 4.67
N PHE A 4 -11.45 18.29 5.64
CA PHE A 4 -11.65 16.85 5.45
C PHE A 4 -12.60 16.54 4.28
N ARG A 5 -13.78 17.20 4.23
CA ARG A 5 -14.74 16.99 3.14
C ARG A 5 -14.21 17.48 1.79
N ARG A 6 -13.45 18.56 1.77
CA ARG A 6 -12.81 19.09 0.57
C ARG A 6 -11.80 18.08 0.03
N GLU A 7 -10.93 17.53 0.90
CA GLU A 7 -9.93 16.54 0.51
C GLU A 7 -10.60 15.27 -0.03
N LEU A 8 -11.64 14.76 0.63
CA LEU A 8 -12.38 13.59 0.14
C LEU A 8 -13.00 13.84 -1.25
N ARG A 9 -13.59 15.02 -1.45
CA ARG A 9 -14.18 15.36 -2.76
C ARG A 9 -13.12 15.54 -3.83
N GLY A 10 -12.02 16.21 -3.50
CA GLY A 10 -10.90 16.40 -4.42
C GLY A 10 -10.21 15.08 -4.78
N GLY A 11 -10.08 14.17 -3.83
CA GLY A 11 -9.50 12.84 -4.03
C GLY A 11 -10.45 11.81 -4.66
N ALA A 12 -11.77 12.11 -4.76
CA ALA A 12 -12.77 11.11 -5.16
C ALA A 12 -12.54 10.53 -6.56
N VAL A 13 -12.16 11.35 -7.54
CA VAL A 13 -11.88 10.88 -8.90
C VAL A 13 -10.68 9.92 -8.90
N GLY A 14 -9.57 10.31 -8.27
CA GLY A 14 -8.39 9.46 -8.12
C GLY A 14 -8.73 8.16 -7.39
N PHE A 15 -9.48 8.24 -6.30
CA PHE A 15 -9.96 7.08 -5.54
C PHE A 15 -10.71 6.08 -6.44
N TRP A 16 -11.72 6.53 -7.19
CA TRP A 16 -12.50 5.64 -8.04
C TRP A 16 -11.68 5.07 -9.20
N VAL A 17 -10.84 5.89 -9.83
CA VAL A 17 -9.96 5.42 -10.91
C VAL A 17 -9.03 4.30 -10.41
N TRP A 18 -8.33 4.52 -9.31
CA TRP A 18 -7.43 3.51 -8.75
C TRP A 18 -8.18 2.28 -8.23
N SER A 19 -9.32 2.48 -7.57
CA SER A 19 -10.14 1.36 -7.07
C SER A 19 -10.66 0.46 -8.18
N VAL A 20 -11.13 1.05 -9.29
CA VAL A 20 -11.63 0.29 -10.45
C VAL A 20 -10.47 -0.42 -11.16
N ILE A 21 -9.32 0.24 -11.33
CA ILE A 21 -8.17 -0.38 -11.99
C ILE A 21 -7.62 -1.53 -11.14
N ILE A 22 -7.32 -1.29 -9.85
CA ILE A 22 -6.74 -2.32 -8.98
C ILE A 22 -7.75 -3.45 -8.73
N GLY A 23 -8.95 -3.11 -8.26
CA GLY A 23 -9.97 -4.10 -7.95
C GLY A 23 -10.45 -4.87 -9.18
N GLY A 24 -10.58 -4.19 -10.33
CA GLY A 24 -10.93 -4.82 -11.59
C GLY A 24 -9.84 -5.77 -12.09
N LEU A 25 -8.57 -5.36 -12.00
CA LEU A 25 -7.43 -6.20 -12.37
C LEU A 25 -7.33 -7.43 -11.47
N MET A 26 -7.51 -7.27 -10.14
CA MET A 26 -7.60 -8.41 -9.21
C MET A 26 -8.72 -9.37 -9.58
N ALA A 27 -9.92 -8.85 -9.88
CA ALA A 27 -11.06 -9.68 -10.24
C ALA A 27 -10.82 -10.44 -11.57
N VAL A 28 -10.19 -9.80 -12.55
CA VAL A 28 -9.80 -10.45 -13.81
C VAL A 28 -8.77 -11.55 -13.57
N CYS A 29 -7.72 -11.28 -12.79
CA CYS A 29 -6.70 -12.28 -12.45
C CYS A 29 -7.33 -13.51 -11.77
N VAL A 30 -8.15 -13.30 -10.75
CA VAL A 30 -8.86 -14.39 -10.07
C VAL A 30 -9.77 -15.14 -11.03
N GLY A 31 -10.51 -14.44 -11.90
CA GLY A 31 -11.37 -15.04 -12.91
C GLY A 31 -10.65 -15.93 -13.93
N MET A 32 -9.34 -15.68 -14.16
CA MET A 32 -8.50 -16.51 -15.03
C MET A 32 -7.99 -17.78 -14.34
N TYR A 33 -8.01 -17.85 -13.00
CA TYR A 33 -7.48 -18.97 -12.24
C TYR A 33 -7.98 -20.34 -12.69
N PRO A 34 -9.30 -20.60 -12.92
CA PRO A 34 -9.79 -21.92 -13.32
C PRO A 34 -9.22 -22.41 -14.65
N SER A 35 -8.97 -21.49 -15.59
CA SER A 35 -8.38 -21.83 -16.90
C SER A 35 -6.89 -22.12 -16.82
N MET A 36 -6.22 -21.62 -15.78
CA MET A 36 -4.79 -21.81 -15.52
C MET A 36 -4.54 -23.03 -14.62
N ALA A 37 -5.50 -23.38 -13.76
CA ALA A 37 -5.34 -24.41 -12.73
C ALA A 37 -4.89 -25.77 -13.31
N GLU A 38 -5.40 -26.17 -14.49
CA GLU A 38 -4.99 -27.40 -15.17
C GLU A 38 -3.52 -27.41 -15.57
N SER A 39 -2.94 -26.24 -15.88
CA SER A 39 -1.53 -26.07 -16.27
C SER A 39 -0.62 -25.74 -15.08
N MET A 40 -1.18 -25.53 -13.90
CA MET A 40 -0.43 -25.00 -12.73
C MET A 40 0.67 -25.97 -12.24
N ALA A 41 0.50 -27.28 -12.41
CA ALA A 41 1.55 -28.24 -12.06
C ALA A 41 2.82 -28.02 -12.92
N ASP A 42 2.63 -27.82 -14.23
CA ASP A 42 3.74 -27.55 -15.16
C ASP A 42 4.33 -26.15 -14.91
N VAL A 43 3.48 -25.16 -14.63
CA VAL A 43 3.89 -23.80 -14.30
C VAL A 43 4.67 -23.77 -12.97
N SER A 44 4.23 -24.52 -11.96
CA SER A 44 4.94 -24.62 -10.67
C SER A 44 6.32 -25.23 -10.83
N ALA A 45 6.45 -26.26 -11.68
CA ALA A 45 7.75 -26.86 -12.00
C ALA A 45 8.67 -25.88 -12.74
N LEU A 46 8.11 -25.08 -13.66
CA LEU A 46 8.85 -24.03 -14.37
C LEU A 46 9.32 -22.93 -13.41
N ILE A 47 8.44 -22.44 -12.54
CA ILE A 47 8.73 -21.42 -11.52
C ILE A 47 9.82 -21.91 -10.56
N ALA A 48 9.75 -23.15 -10.10
CA ALA A 48 10.77 -23.75 -9.25
C ALA A 48 12.14 -23.80 -9.95
N GLY A 49 12.16 -23.92 -11.26
CA GLY A 49 13.39 -23.86 -12.08
C GLY A 49 13.96 -22.44 -12.27
N MET A 50 13.23 -21.38 -11.90
CA MET A 50 13.67 -19.98 -12.07
C MET A 50 14.59 -19.48 -10.95
N GLY A 51 14.91 -20.32 -9.94
CA GLY A 51 15.87 -20.02 -8.89
C GLY A 51 15.62 -18.70 -8.17
N ASP A 52 16.60 -17.79 -8.20
CA ASP A 52 16.52 -16.50 -7.47
C ASP A 52 15.31 -15.65 -7.83
N PHE A 53 14.81 -15.73 -9.06
CA PHE A 53 13.59 -15.00 -9.44
C PHE A 53 12.37 -15.51 -8.66
N SER A 54 12.21 -16.82 -8.59
CA SER A 54 11.13 -17.45 -7.82
C SER A 54 11.22 -17.09 -6.31
N ALA A 55 12.43 -17.16 -5.77
CA ALA A 55 12.70 -16.82 -4.38
C ALA A 55 12.39 -15.33 -4.08
N ALA A 56 12.77 -14.40 -4.97
CA ALA A 56 12.51 -12.98 -4.79
C ALA A 56 11.03 -12.66 -4.57
N PHE A 57 10.16 -13.31 -5.32
CA PHE A 57 8.72 -13.13 -5.25
C PHE A 57 8.02 -14.08 -4.25
N GLY A 58 8.79 -14.90 -3.51
CA GLY A 58 8.24 -15.87 -2.55
C GLY A 58 7.41 -16.99 -3.20
N LEU A 59 7.57 -17.21 -4.52
CA LEU A 59 6.83 -18.22 -5.28
C LEU A 59 7.26 -19.65 -4.92
N ASP A 60 8.45 -19.81 -4.39
CA ASP A 60 9.00 -21.07 -3.87
C ASP A 60 8.34 -21.50 -2.54
N LYS A 61 7.70 -20.55 -1.83
CA LYS A 61 7.05 -20.76 -0.53
C LYS A 61 5.54 -20.83 -0.61
N LEU A 62 4.96 -20.41 -1.72
CA LEU A 62 3.52 -20.42 -1.94
C LEU A 62 3.14 -21.61 -2.82
N GLU A 63 2.11 -22.34 -2.41
CA GLU A 63 1.50 -23.38 -3.23
C GLU A 63 0.72 -22.71 -4.38
N PHE A 64 1.43 -22.35 -5.44
CA PHE A 64 0.91 -21.57 -6.57
C PHE A 64 -0.27 -22.26 -7.28
N GLY A 65 -0.38 -23.59 -7.14
CA GLY A 65 -1.53 -24.37 -7.60
C GLY A 65 -2.80 -24.20 -6.77
N SER A 66 -2.71 -23.58 -5.56
CA SER A 66 -3.87 -23.27 -4.76
C SER A 66 -4.40 -21.86 -5.04
N ILE A 67 -5.71 -21.65 -4.88
CA ILE A 67 -6.32 -20.31 -5.03
C ILE A 67 -5.69 -19.29 -4.06
N MET A 68 -5.31 -19.70 -2.86
CA MET A 68 -4.67 -18.83 -1.87
C MET A 68 -3.26 -18.43 -2.30
N GLY A 69 -2.44 -19.37 -2.80
CA GLY A 69 -1.11 -19.07 -3.30
C GLY A 69 -1.15 -18.17 -4.54
N PHE A 70 -2.04 -18.47 -5.49
CA PHE A 70 -2.27 -17.64 -6.66
C PHE A 70 -2.73 -16.23 -6.27
N TYR A 71 -3.72 -16.12 -5.39
CA TYR A 71 -4.23 -14.83 -4.92
C TYR A 71 -3.15 -14.02 -4.20
N GLY A 72 -2.40 -14.66 -3.30
CA GLY A 72 -1.33 -13.99 -2.57
C GLY A 72 -0.26 -13.41 -3.48
N THR A 73 0.10 -14.14 -4.53
CA THR A 73 1.10 -13.69 -5.50
C THR A 73 0.57 -12.60 -6.41
N GLU A 74 -0.49 -12.88 -7.17
CA GLU A 74 -0.96 -11.97 -8.22
C GLU A 74 -1.70 -10.76 -7.62
N CYS A 75 -2.73 -11.02 -6.82
CA CYS A 75 -3.51 -9.93 -6.23
C CYS A 75 -2.72 -9.15 -5.19
N GLY A 76 -1.79 -9.81 -4.50
CA GLY A 76 -0.88 -9.17 -3.57
C GLY A 76 0.06 -8.18 -4.22
N ASN A 77 0.67 -8.54 -5.32
CA ASN A 77 1.52 -7.61 -6.08
C ASN A 77 0.70 -6.45 -6.67
N ILE A 78 -0.50 -6.73 -7.21
CA ILE A 78 -1.38 -5.72 -7.79
C ILE A 78 -1.81 -4.69 -6.72
N LEU A 79 -2.35 -5.16 -5.58
CA LEU A 79 -2.79 -4.28 -4.50
C LEU A 79 -1.63 -3.72 -3.69
N GLY A 80 -0.59 -4.52 -3.44
CA GLY A 80 0.58 -4.11 -2.68
C GLY A 80 1.32 -2.95 -3.34
N LEU A 81 1.72 -3.13 -4.59
CA LEU A 81 2.46 -2.09 -5.32
C LEU A 81 1.54 -0.97 -5.83
N GLY A 82 0.42 -1.32 -6.45
CA GLY A 82 -0.54 -0.36 -6.98
C GLY A 82 -1.16 0.51 -5.88
N GLY A 83 -1.58 -0.11 -4.77
CA GLY A 83 -2.10 0.60 -3.61
C GLY A 83 -1.06 1.49 -2.96
N ALA A 84 0.20 1.05 -2.83
CA ALA A 84 1.28 1.87 -2.31
C ALA A 84 1.55 3.09 -3.20
N PHE A 85 1.54 2.95 -4.52
CA PHE A 85 1.65 4.10 -5.43
C PHE A 85 0.50 5.08 -5.24
N TYR A 86 -0.75 4.60 -5.20
CA TYR A 86 -1.90 5.46 -4.96
C TYR A 86 -1.75 6.25 -3.67
N VAL A 87 -1.41 5.56 -2.58
CA VAL A 87 -1.29 6.18 -1.24
C VAL A 87 -0.13 7.18 -1.20
N ALA A 88 1.04 6.81 -1.73
CA ALA A 88 2.21 7.67 -1.77
C ALA A 88 1.95 8.97 -2.56
N LEU A 89 1.34 8.84 -3.76
CA LEU A 89 0.98 9.98 -4.61
C LEU A 89 -0.03 10.90 -3.91
N THR A 90 -1.06 10.32 -3.28
CA THR A 90 -2.08 11.08 -2.56
C THR A 90 -1.48 11.79 -1.36
N ALA A 91 -0.68 11.09 -0.55
CA ALA A 91 -0.08 11.61 0.67
C ALA A 91 0.90 12.77 0.40
N VAL A 92 1.78 12.62 -0.60
CA VAL A 92 2.72 13.69 -0.98
C VAL A 92 1.98 14.93 -1.49
N GLY A 93 0.84 14.76 -2.16
CA GLY A 93 0.02 15.87 -2.66
C GLY A 93 -0.66 16.69 -1.56
N LEU A 94 -0.84 16.15 -0.35
CA LEU A 94 -1.69 16.79 0.67
C LEU A 94 -1.20 18.15 1.16
N LEU A 95 0.09 18.33 1.38
CA LEU A 95 0.67 19.62 1.80
C LEU A 95 1.40 20.31 0.65
N ALA A 96 2.22 19.58 -0.10
CA ALA A 96 2.97 20.13 -1.22
C ALA A 96 2.07 20.65 -2.36
N GLY A 97 0.91 20.04 -2.55
CA GLY A 97 -0.05 20.47 -3.59
C GLY A 97 -0.66 21.84 -3.31
N GLU A 98 -0.89 22.18 -2.06
CA GLU A 98 -1.41 23.51 -1.69
C GLU A 98 -0.39 24.63 -1.85
N GLU A 99 0.87 24.36 -1.49
CA GLU A 99 1.94 25.33 -1.74
C GLU A 99 2.19 25.51 -3.24
N GLY A 100 2.23 24.41 -4.00
CA GLY A 100 2.40 24.45 -5.44
C GLY A 100 1.25 25.14 -6.19
N GLY A 101 0.02 25.07 -5.67
CA GLY A 101 -1.17 25.70 -6.22
C GLY A 101 -1.46 27.10 -5.69
N HIS A 102 -0.57 27.68 -4.83
CA HIS A 102 -0.79 28.97 -4.16
C HIS A 102 -2.11 29.07 -3.38
N THR A 103 -2.63 27.92 -2.92
CA THR A 103 -3.86 27.85 -2.12
C THR A 103 -3.57 27.84 -0.61
N ALA A 104 -2.31 27.61 -0.23
CA ALA A 104 -1.90 27.57 1.17
C ALA A 104 -2.13 28.91 1.89
N GLU A 105 -1.85 30.04 1.21
CA GLU A 105 -2.09 31.38 1.76
C GLU A 105 -3.57 31.59 2.07
N VAL A 106 -4.46 31.24 1.11
CA VAL A 106 -5.92 31.36 1.28
C VAL A 106 -6.42 30.47 2.42
N LEU A 107 -5.87 29.27 2.57
CA LEU A 107 -6.22 28.35 3.65
C LEU A 107 -5.84 28.92 5.02
N LEU A 108 -4.69 29.60 5.11
CA LEU A 108 -4.16 30.16 6.34
C LEU A 108 -4.81 31.51 6.74
N THR A 109 -5.55 32.18 5.85
CA THR A 109 -6.37 33.35 6.21
C THR A 109 -7.61 32.97 7.02
N HIS A 110 -8.02 31.70 6.98
CA HIS A 110 -9.12 31.20 7.79
C HIS A 110 -8.66 30.97 9.25
N PRO A 111 -9.54 31.14 10.26
CA PRO A 111 -9.21 30.94 11.66
C PRO A 111 -9.09 29.44 12.01
N VAL A 112 -8.17 28.74 11.36
CA VAL A 112 -7.94 27.31 11.53
C VAL A 112 -6.46 27.07 11.86
N SER A 113 -6.18 26.32 12.93
CA SER A 113 -4.80 26.01 13.29
C SER A 113 -4.15 25.06 12.27
N ARG A 114 -2.84 25.22 12.03
CA ARG A 114 -2.05 24.35 11.14
C ARG A 114 -2.17 22.86 11.54
N MET A 115 -2.20 22.58 12.85
CA MET A 115 -2.41 21.22 13.37
C MET A 115 -3.73 20.62 12.90
N ARG A 116 -4.81 21.40 12.99
CA ARG A 116 -6.14 20.95 12.53
C ARG A 116 -6.16 20.69 11.03
N ILE A 117 -5.48 21.50 10.23
CA ILE A 117 -5.34 21.29 8.79
C ILE A 117 -4.71 19.93 8.53
N CYS A 118 -3.56 19.63 9.16
CA CYS A 118 -2.86 18.38 8.99
C CYS A 118 -3.67 17.16 9.45
N VAL A 119 -4.33 17.26 10.60
CA VAL A 119 -5.16 16.17 11.14
C VAL A 119 -6.36 15.87 10.22
N GLU A 120 -7.07 16.92 9.73
CA GLU A 120 -8.19 16.71 8.80
C GLU A 120 -7.73 16.12 7.46
N LYS A 121 -6.53 16.47 6.97
CA LYS A 121 -5.92 15.89 5.77
C LYS A 121 -5.49 14.43 5.97
N LEU A 122 -4.83 14.12 7.07
CA LEU A 122 -4.46 12.74 7.42
C LEU A 122 -5.71 11.85 7.60
N ALA A 123 -6.76 12.36 8.23
CA ALA A 123 -8.02 11.64 8.36
C ALA A 123 -8.65 11.37 6.98
N ALA A 124 -8.59 12.34 6.06
CA ALA A 124 -9.08 12.13 4.70
C ALA A 124 -8.26 11.07 3.94
N LEU A 125 -6.93 11.11 4.05
CA LEU A 125 -6.05 10.08 3.50
C LEU A 125 -6.40 8.70 4.03
N ALA A 126 -6.54 8.56 5.35
CA ALA A 126 -6.89 7.29 5.98
C ALA A 126 -8.22 6.72 5.44
N VAL A 127 -9.24 7.56 5.31
CA VAL A 127 -10.55 7.14 4.76
C VAL A 127 -10.43 6.69 3.30
N LEU A 128 -9.66 7.41 2.48
CA LEU A 128 -9.44 7.03 1.07
C LEU A 128 -8.68 5.69 0.96
N VAL A 129 -7.67 5.47 1.80
CA VAL A 129 -6.89 4.22 1.81
C VAL A 129 -7.72 3.05 2.30
N ILE A 130 -8.46 3.21 3.39
CA ILE A 130 -9.40 2.19 3.88
C ILE A 130 -10.44 1.86 2.81
N GLY A 131 -11.01 2.90 2.19
CA GLY A 131 -11.99 2.73 1.12
C GLY A 131 -11.45 1.93 -0.07
N LEU A 132 -10.22 2.24 -0.53
CA LEU A 132 -9.55 1.48 -1.59
C LEU A 132 -9.43 0.00 -1.22
N ASN A 133 -8.92 -0.29 -0.01
CA ASN A 133 -8.74 -1.67 0.45
C ASN A 133 -10.07 -2.42 0.58
N VAL A 134 -11.13 -1.75 1.06
CA VAL A 134 -12.48 -2.34 1.13
C VAL A 134 -12.99 -2.69 -0.26
N VAL A 135 -12.87 -1.79 -1.25
CA VAL A 135 -13.28 -2.06 -2.63
C VAL A 135 -12.49 -3.23 -3.21
N CYS A 136 -11.16 -3.23 -3.06
CA CYS A 136 -10.30 -4.31 -3.57
C CYS A 136 -10.60 -5.65 -2.88
N PHE A 137 -10.84 -5.64 -1.56
CA PHE A 137 -11.26 -6.84 -0.81
C PHE A 137 -12.58 -7.40 -1.34
N VAL A 138 -13.59 -6.55 -1.53
CA VAL A 138 -14.90 -6.97 -2.06
C VAL A 138 -14.77 -7.51 -3.49
N CYS A 139 -13.95 -6.88 -4.33
CA CYS A 139 -13.69 -7.38 -5.69
C CYS A 139 -12.99 -8.74 -5.67
N GLY A 140 -11.95 -8.92 -4.83
CA GLY A 140 -11.22 -10.18 -4.69
C GLY A 140 -12.08 -11.32 -4.15
N VAL A 141 -12.79 -11.08 -3.04
CA VAL A 141 -13.72 -12.05 -2.45
C VAL A 141 -14.84 -12.39 -3.44
N GLY A 142 -15.44 -11.37 -4.08
CA GLY A 142 -16.50 -11.57 -5.06
C GLY A 142 -16.04 -12.43 -6.25
N ALA A 143 -14.81 -12.24 -6.71
CA ALA A 143 -14.24 -13.04 -7.79
C ALA A 143 -13.99 -14.50 -7.36
N ILE A 144 -13.43 -14.75 -6.15
CA ILE A 144 -13.24 -16.12 -5.62
C ILE A 144 -14.59 -16.85 -5.52
N LEU A 145 -15.60 -16.18 -4.95
CA LEU A 145 -16.94 -16.77 -4.84
C LEU A 145 -17.58 -17.04 -6.22
N ALA A 146 -17.34 -16.17 -7.20
CA ALA A 146 -17.89 -16.32 -8.55
C ALA A 146 -17.30 -17.51 -9.32
N ILE A 147 -16.03 -17.88 -9.05
CA ILE A 147 -15.41 -19.07 -9.67
C ILE A 147 -15.70 -20.36 -8.89
N GLY A 148 -16.31 -20.26 -7.69
CA GLY A 148 -16.69 -21.42 -6.88
C GLY A 148 -15.56 -22.09 -6.12
N GLU A 149 -14.45 -21.37 -5.90
CA GLU A 149 -13.29 -21.86 -5.13
C GLU A 149 -13.47 -21.59 -3.64
N ASP A 150 -12.94 -22.50 -2.83
CA ASP A 150 -12.87 -22.35 -1.36
C ASP A 150 -11.57 -21.68 -0.94
N ALA A 151 -11.68 -20.64 -0.11
CA ALA A 151 -10.53 -19.89 0.42
C ALA A 151 -10.55 -19.85 1.95
N ASP A 152 -9.36 -19.78 2.57
CA ASP A 152 -9.28 -19.47 4.01
C ASP A 152 -9.57 -17.98 4.22
N TRP A 153 -10.83 -17.67 4.56
CA TRP A 153 -11.30 -16.30 4.77
C TRP A 153 -10.56 -15.59 5.91
N GLY A 154 -10.08 -16.35 6.90
CA GLY A 154 -9.32 -15.81 8.01
C GLY A 154 -7.94 -15.34 7.57
N ASP A 155 -7.25 -16.13 6.78
CA ASP A 155 -5.94 -15.79 6.24
C ASP A 155 -6.05 -14.68 5.17
N LEU A 156 -7.11 -14.69 4.36
CA LEU A 156 -7.39 -13.63 3.41
C LEU A 156 -7.62 -12.27 4.11
N LEU A 157 -8.39 -12.26 5.19
CA LEU A 157 -8.64 -11.05 5.98
C LEU A 157 -7.36 -10.54 6.65
N ARG A 158 -6.52 -11.44 7.21
CA ARG A 158 -5.21 -11.06 7.77
C ARG A 158 -4.30 -10.45 6.72
N TYR A 159 -4.30 -11.03 5.52
CA TYR A 159 -3.51 -10.55 4.41
C TYR A 159 -3.91 -9.14 3.98
N HIS A 160 -5.19 -8.89 3.75
CA HIS A 160 -5.69 -7.55 3.45
C HIS A 160 -5.46 -6.55 4.60
N GLY A 161 -5.55 -7.02 5.85
CA GLY A 161 -5.21 -6.21 7.01
C GLY A 161 -3.74 -5.77 7.03
N ALA A 162 -2.83 -6.68 6.68
CA ALA A 162 -1.40 -6.38 6.58
C ALA A 162 -1.09 -5.42 5.40
N LEU A 163 -1.72 -5.62 4.24
CA LEU A 163 -1.61 -4.71 3.09
C LEU A 163 -2.14 -3.31 3.43
N LEU A 164 -3.26 -3.22 4.14
CA LEU A 164 -3.79 -1.93 4.62
C LEU A 164 -2.81 -1.25 5.57
N LEU A 165 -2.24 -1.98 6.55
CA LEU A 165 -1.26 -1.42 7.49
C LEU A 165 -0.01 -0.91 6.76
N MET A 166 0.53 -1.71 5.83
CA MET A 166 1.63 -1.34 4.96
C MET A 166 1.35 -0.03 4.20
N GLN A 167 0.18 0.08 3.58
CA GLN A 167 -0.20 1.28 2.84
C GLN A 167 -0.36 2.50 3.75
N MET A 168 -0.89 2.32 4.98
CA MET A 168 -0.96 3.39 5.97
C MET A 168 0.44 3.88 6.38
N GLU A 169 1.40 2.98 6.55
CA GLU A 169 2.79 3.31 6.84
C GLU A 169 3.43 4.10 5.69
N VAL A 170 3.32 3.60 4.45
CA VAL A 170 3.81 4.32 3.26
C VAL A 170 3.18 5.71 3.17
N GLY A 171 1.88 5.82 3.40
CA GLY A 171 1.15 7.09 3.42
C GLY A 171 1.65 8.05 4.49
N ALA A 172 1.91 7.55 5.69
CA ALA A 172 2.42 8.32 6.82
C ALA A 172 3.83 8.91 6.54
N VAL A 173 4.72 8.09 6.00
CA VAL A 173 6.07 8.51 5.59
C VAL A 173 6.00 9.55 4.46
N CYS A 174 5.21 9.29 3.42
CA CYS A 174 5.03 10.21 2.29
C CYS A 174 4.35 11.52 2.70
N PHE A 175 3.41 11.48 3.66
CA PHE A 175 2.84 12.70 4.25
C PHE A 175 3.92 13.53 4.96
N GLY A 176 4.80 12.86 5.70
CA GLY A 176 5.95 13.52 6.31
C GLY A 176 6.80 14.26 5.27
N PHE A 177 7.15 13.61 4.18
CA PHE A 177 7.90 14.24 3.08
C PHE A 177 7.15 15.41 2.44
N SER A 178 5.83 15.36 2.35
CA SER A 178 5.03 16.42 1.72
C SER A 178 5.22 17.80 2.39
N ALA A 179 5.52 17.82 3.68
CA ALA A 179 5.76 19.06 4.43
C ALA A 179 7.08 19.77 4.02
N PHE A 180 8.07 19.02 3.56
CA PHE A 180 9.36 19.55 3.13
C PHE A 180 9.36 20.01 1.66
N LEU A 181 8.40 19.55 0.89
CA LEU A 181 8.28 19.90 -0.53
C LEU A 181 7.52 21.21 -0.71
N ARG A 182 7.94 22.01 -1.70
CA ARG A 182 7.21 23.22 -2.11
C ARG A 182 6.40 23.01 -3.37
N ARG A 183 6.82 22.11 -4.25
CA ARG A 183 6.16 21.77 -5.52
C ARG A 183 6.47 20.33 -5.91
N GLY A 184 5.57 19.71 -6.65
CA GLY A 184 5.79 18.37 -7.21
C GLY A 184 5.72 17.29 -6.15
N GLY A 185 6.65 16.34 -6.22
CA GLY A 185 6.72 15.21 -5.29
C GLY A 185 6.32 13.88 -5.90
N LEU A 186 5.79 13.86 -7.14
CA LEU A 186 5.39 12.62 -7.82
C LEU A 186 6.54 11.61 -7.92
N GLY A 187 7.72 12.08 -8.37
CA GLY A 187 8.91 11.21 -8.46
C GLY A 187 9.39 10.70 -7.11
N LEU A 188 9.32 11.53 -6.04
CA LEU A 188 9.65 11.12 -4.68
C LEU A 188 8.66 10.09 -4.16
N ALA A 189 7.35 10.33 -4.35
CA ALA A 189 6.31 9.41 -3.92
C ALA A 189 6.47 8.02 -4.57
N MET A 190 6.62 8.00 -5.89
CA MET A 190 6.83 6.75 -6.62
C MET A 190 8.16 6.09 -6.27
N GLY A 191 9.22 6.89 -6.09
CA GLY A 191 10.53 6.41 -5.70
C GLY A 191 10.52 5.74 -4.32
N VAL A 192 9.86 6.35 -3.32
CA VAL A 192 9.72 5.74 -1.99
C VAL A 192 8.96 4.42 -2.06
N ALA A 193 7.79 4.40 -2.71
CA ALA A 193 6.99 3.19 -2.83
C ALA A 193 7.76 2.06 -3.56
N ALA A 194 8.44 2.39 -4.67
CA ALA A 194 9.24 1.43 -5.42
C ALA A 194 10.44 0.92 -4.62
N LEU A 195 11.19 1.80 -3.95
CA LEU A 195 12.35 1.40 -3.13
C LEU A 195 11.94 0.45 -2.01
N LEU A 196 10.84 0.73 -1.31
CA LEU A 196 10.32 -0.14 -0.25
C LEU A 196 9.89 -1.50 -0.81
N TYR A 197 9.26 -1.53 -1.99
CA TYR A 197 8.88 -2.77 -2.67
C TYR A 197 10.11 -3.60 -3.04
N PHE A 198 11.10 -2.99 -3.70
CA PHE A 198 12.34 -3.70 -4.07
C PHE A 198 13.13 -4.14 -2.84
N ALA A 199 13.14 -3.36 -1.74
CA ALA A 199 13.73 -3.79 -0.49
C ALA A 199 13.05 -5.05 0.07
N GLY A 200 11.73 -5.16 -0.07
CA GLY A 200 10.99 -6.38 0.27
C GLY A 200 11.41 -7.59 -0.56
N LEU A 201 11.61 -7.42 -1.87
CA LEU A 201 12.10 -8.50 -2.74
C LEU A 201 13.52 -8.94 -2.36
N LEU A 202 14.41 -8.00 -2.05
CA LEU A 202 15.80 -8.29 -1.69
C LEU A 202 15.93 -9.13 -0.43
N ILE A 203 15.06 -8.97 0.56
CA ILE A 203 15.06 -9.79 1.78
C ILE A 203 14.85 -11.28 1.45
N ASN A 204 14.04 -11.57 0.44
CA ASN A 204 13.77 -12.95 0.03
C ASN A 204 14.96 -13.61 -0.70
N LEU A 205 15.88 -12.80 -1.25
CA LEU A 205 17.04 -13.28 -2.00
C LEU A 205 18.26 -13.52 -1.12
N ASP A 206 18.49 -12.72 -0.08
CA ASP A 206 19.73 -12.78 0.69
C ASP A 206 19.45 -12.59 2.19
N GLN A 207 19.79 -13.63 2.97
CA GLN A 207 19.69 -13.61 4.44
C GLN A 207 20.55 -12.52 5.10
N GLY A 208 21.63 -12.05 4.45
CA GLY A 208 22.45 -10.93 4.92
C GLY A 208 21.70 -9.59 4.93
N LEU A 209 20.58 -9.50 4.22
CA LEU A 209 19.71 -8.32 4.13
C LEU A 209 18.50 -8.36 5.09
N ASP A 210 18.44 -9.31 6.02
CA ASP A 210 17.31 -9.49 6.94
C ASP A 210 17.01 -8.24 7.79
N TRP A 211 17.99 -7.37 8.01
CA TRP A 211 17.76 -6.08 8.69
C TRP A 211 16.79 -5.15 7.95
N LEU A 212 16.63 -5.30 6.64
CA LEU A 212 15.65 -4.54 5.85
C LEU A 212 14.20 -4.80 6.29
N ARG A 213 13.93 -5.91 6.99
CA ARG A 213 12.60 -6.22 7.56
C ARG A 213 12.06 -5.14 8.50
N PHE A 214 12.96 -4.30 9.03
CA PHE A 214 12.61 -3.16 9.88
C PHE A 214 12.46 -1.85 9.10
N VAL A 215 12.80 -1.84 7.82
CA VAL A 215 12.74 -0.66 6.95
C VAL A 215 11.57 -0.74 5.99
N THR A 216 11.31 -1.93 5.44
CA THR A 216 10.25 -2.12 4.46
C THR A 216 9.02 -2.80 5.05
N PRO A 217 7.83 -2.17 4.91
CA PRO A 217 6.58 -2.78 5.35
C PRO A 217 6.14 -3.98 4.48
N TYR A 218 6.74 -4.17 3.32
CA TYR A 218 6.48 -5.33 2.46
C TYR A 218 6.88 -6.65 3.10
N TYR A 219 7.80 -6.66 4.06
CA TYR A 219 8.18 -7.86 4.80
C TYR A 219 6.99 -8.49 5.56
N TYR A 220 6.23 -7.68 6.29
CA TYR A 220 5.09 -8.19 7.04
C TYR A 220 3.78 -8.25 6.24
N ALA A 221 3.77 -7.68 5.03
CA ALA A 221 2.68 -7.78 4.06
C ALA A 221 2.91 -8.88 3.02
N ASP A 222 3.93 -9.71 3.20
CA ASP A 222 4.25 -10.83 2.32
C ASP A 222 3.24 -11.98 2.50
N ALA A 223 2.61 -12.42 1.40
CA ALA A 223 1.58 -13.46 1.42
C ALA A 223 2.12 -14.79 1.95
N ALA A 224 3.33 -15.18 1.55
CA ALA A 224 3.93 -16.44 1.94
C ALA A 224 4.10 -16.53 3.47
N ARG A 225 4.56 -15.44 4.09
CA ARG A 225 4.74 -15.35 5.55
C ARG A 225 3.40 -15.37 6.29
N ILE A 226 2.40 -14.64 5.77
CA ILE A 226 1.08 -14.56 6.40
C ILE A 226 0.37 -15.90 6.36
N PHE A 227 0.39 -16.60 5.23
CA PHE A 227 -0.25 -17.90 5.07
C PHE A 227 0.52 -19.01 5.82
N ALA A 228 1.84 -18.86 6.00
CA ALA A 228 2.63 -19.69 6.91
C ALA A 228 2.41 -19.36 8.39
N LYS A 229 1.58 -18.34 8.71
CA LYS A 229 1.30 -17.91 10.09
C LYS A 229 2.54 -17.47 10.86
N GLU A 230 3.54 -16.91 10.15
CA GLU A 230 4.73 -16.35 10.78
C GLU A 230 4.38 -15.15 11.67
N THR A 231 5.14 -15.00 12.78
CA THR A 231 4.96 -13.87 13.70
C THR A 231 5.86 -12.71 13.27
N MET A 232 5.26 -11.61 12.79
CA MET A 232 5.96 -10.44 12.27
C MET A 232 5.69 -9.16 13.10
N ILE A 233 5.28 -9.33 14.37
CA ILE A 233 4.85 -8.23 15.25
C ILE A 233 5.96 -7.18 15.40
N GLU A 234 7.23 -7.60 15.53
CA GLU A 234 8.37 -6.68 15.67
C GLU A 234 8.47 -5.73 14.48
N SER A 235 8.42 -6.26 13.26
CA SER A 235 8.48 -5.45 12.04
C SER A 235 7.28 -4.52 11.91
N MET A 236 6.07 -4.98 12.24
CA MET A 236 4.86 -4.15 12.28
C MET A 236 4.98 -2.99 13.28
N LEU A 237 5.50 -3.25 14.48
CA LEU A 237 5.69 -2.20 15.50
C LEU A 237 6.71 -1.16 15.07
N VAL A 238 7.84 -1.61 14.49
CA VAL A 238 8.85 -0.70 13.95
C VAL A 238 8.28 0.13 12.80
N GLY A 239 7.55 -0.49 11.88
CA GLY A 239 6.87 0.20 10.79
C GLY A 239 5.88 1.26 11.29
N CYS A 240 5.03 0.92 12.25
CA CYS A 240 4.14 1.90 12.89
C CYS A 240 4.91 3.07 13.53
N ALA A 241 6.05 2.77 14.17
CA ALA A 241 6.90 3.81 14.76
C ALA A 241 7.52 4.71 13.67
N LEU A 242 8.00 4.15 12.56
CA LEU A 242 8.51 4.91 11.42
C LEU A 242 7.43 5.80 10.79
N GLY A 243 6.22 5.27 10.60
CA GLY A 243 5.07 6.05 10.15
C GLY A 243 4.73 7.21 11.10
N ALA A 244 4.69 6.94 12.41
CA ALA A 244 4.45 7.96 13.41
C ALA A 244 5.56 9.04 13.43
N LEU A 245 6.81 8.64 13.28
CA LEU A 245 7.94 9.56 13.15
C LEU A 245 7.83 10.41 11.89
N GLY A 246 7.43 9.81 10.75
CA GLY A 246 7.19 10.54 9.50
C GLY A 246 6.12 11.63 9.68
N ILE A 247 4.97 11.28 10.26
CA ILE A 247 3.91 12.24 10.57
C ILE A 247 4.43 13.32 11.53
N GLY A 248 5.09 12.92 12.63
CA GLY A 248 5.60 13.85 13.64
C GLY A 248 6.60 14.85 13.07
N ALA A 249 7.55 14.39 12.26
CA ALA A 249 8.53 15.23 11.57
C ALA A 249 7.84 16.20 10.58
N GLY A 250 6.88 15.71 9.81
CA GLY A 250 6.09 16.54 8.90
C GLY A 250 5.30 17.62 9.62
N LEU A 251 4.61 17.28 10.70
CA LEU A 251 3.85 18.22 11.53
C LEU A 251 4.76 19.29 12.15
N TRP A 252 5.88 18.86 12.73
CA TRP A 252 6.86 19.76 13.35
C TRP A 252 7.43 20.76 12.34
N TRP A 253 7.79 20.27 11.14
CA TRP A 253 8.32 21.12 10.06
C TRP A 253 7.25 22.09 9.56
N TYR A 254 6.03 21.60 9.23
CA TYR A 254 4.92 22.42 8.74
C TYR A 254 4.51 23.51 9.72
N TRP A 255 4.65 23.25 11.03
CA TRP A 255 4.37 24.24 12.07
C TRP A 255 5.38 25.39 12.06
N ARG A 256 6.65 25.10 11.79
CA ARG A 256 7.75 26.09 11.78
C ARG A 256 7.98 26.76 10.43
N LYS A 257 7.48 26.17 9.36
CA LYS A 257 7.71 26.64 7.99
C LYS A 257 7.03 27.98 7.74
N ASP A 258 7.77 28.96 7.23
CA ASP A 258 7.20 30.18 6.67
C ASP A 258 6.59 29.85 5.33
N ILE A 259 5.27 29.97 5.24
CA ILE A 259 4.49 29.73 4.04
C ILE A 259 4.24 31.12 3.44
N ALA A 260 5.00 31.42 2.38
CA ALA A 260 4.89 32.65 1.59
C ALA A 260 4.26 32.34 0.23
#